data_5a020fcd658bda2d4f4266dd467a2dd6
#
_entry.id   5a020fcd658bda2d4f4266dd467a2dd6
#
_cell.length_a   1.000
_cell.length_b   1.000
_cell.length_c   1.000
_cell.angle_alpha   90.00
_cell.angle_beta   90.00
_cell.angle_gamma   90.00
#
_symmetry.space_group_name_H-M   'P 1'
#
loop_
_entity.id
_entity.type
_entity.pdbx_description
1 polymer ?
#
loop_
_entity_poly.entity_id
_entity_poly.type
_entity_poly.pdbx_seq_one_letter_code
_entity_poly.pdbx_strand_id
1 'polypeptide(L)'
;HYRLNRPVRLEARFRVRGFTVLLGQSGAGKTSLLKALAGLLPAEGTPFGGLPPERRPVGYLPQDLALFPHMTAWENVAFPLKGRDRKARALALLERVGLLEHAHKRPGELSGGQRQRVALARALARKPELLLLDEPTSALDPLTKHQVLAELAALIRREGLPTLAVSHDPELAGLADWLVVLEGGRILQEGPPEEVLAAPRTASAARLLGFENLFPARVVEGGVEAEGVRLHLPLPPWARPGGRVYVGVRAAEVIVVREDRPPPPENVLEGLLESLYPQGLAYRGRFQGPLALILLLPRHVQARLHLAPGRRIKVVLKPRYLHLMPGEAEEGL
;
A
#
# COMPACT_ATOMS: atom_id res chain seq x y z
N HIS A 1 5.37 20.16 1.43
CA HIS A 1 4.76 20.52 0.15
C HIS A 1 5.79 20.54 -0.96
N TYR A 2 5.55 19.77 -2.02
CA TYR A 2 6.42 19.73 -3.20
C TYR A 2 5.61 19.85 -4.47
N ARG A 3 6.13 20.61 -5.44
CA ARG A 3 5.60 20.74 -6.79
C ARG A 3 6.66 20.36 -7.79
N LEU A 4 6.33 19.41 -8.68
CA LEU A 4 7.14 18.99 -9.81
C LEU A 4 6.37 19.25 -11.10
N ASN A 5 7.08 19.71 -12.13
CA ASN A 5 6.53 19.89 -13.47
C ASN A 5 7.01 18.80 -14.44
N ARG A 6 8.15 18.16 -14.13
CA ARG A 6 8.78 17.06 -14.91
C ARG A 6 9.47 16.09 -13.96
N PRO A 7 9.56 14.78 -14.26
CA PRO A 7 9.00 14.09 -15.42
C PRO A 7 7.48 13.91 -15.35
N VAL A 8 6.87 14.10 -14.18
CA VAL A 8 5.43 13.99 -13.93
C VAL A 8 4.96 15.28 -13.27
N ARG A 9 3.81 15.81 -13.71
CA ARG A 9 3.17 16.93 -13.01
C ARG A 9 2.59 16.42 -11.70
N LEU A 10 3.13 16.91 -10.57
CA LEU A 10 2.74 16.47 -9.24
C LEU A 10 2.73 17.66 -8.30
N GLU A 11 1.67 17.77 -7.51
CA GLU A 11 1.61 18.67 -6.37
C GLU A 11 1.15 17.89 -5.15
N ALA A 12 2.07 17.68 -4.22
CA ALA A 12 1.83 16.89 -3.02
C ALA A 12 2.03 17.72 -1.76
N ARG A 13 1.00 17.81 -0.93
CA ARG A 13 1.04 18.44 0.39
C ARG A 13 0.50 17.46 1.42
N PHE A 14 1.36 16.96 2.29
CA PHE A 14 1.00 16.03 3.36
C PHE A 14 2.01 16.11 4.51
N ARG A 15 1.74 15.42 5.61
CA ARG A 15 2.64 15.35 6.78
C ARG A 15 3.34 14.00 6.82
N VAL A 16 4.63 13.99 7.14
CA VAL A 16 5.37 12.78 7.52
C VAL A 16 5.30 12.63 9.03
N ARG A 17 4.73 11.52 9.51
CA ARG A 17 4.59 11.20 10.94
C ARG A 17 5.10 9.79 11.18
N GLY A 18 6.14 9.64 12.01
CA GLY A 18 6.74 8.34 12.25
C GLY A 18 7.06 7.61 10.95
N PHE A 19 6.59 6.39 10.81
CA PHE A 19 6.65 5.61 9.58
C PHE A 19 5.44 5.93 8.70
N THR A 20 5.62 6.84 7.73
CA THR A 20 4.59 7.24 6.77
C THR A 20 4.73 6.45 5.48
N VAL A 21 3.63 5.88 4.99
CA VAL A 21 3.57 5.21 3.68
C VAL A 21 2.75 6.04 2.71
N LEU A 22 3.33 6.34 1.55
CA LEU A 22 2.65 6.93 0.40
C LEU A 22 2.27 5.82 -0.57
N LEU A 23 1.00 5.49 -0.62
CA LEU A 23 0.43 4.48 -1.51
C LEU A 23 -0.06 5.12 -2.81
N GLY A 24 0.15 4.46 -3.94
CA GLY A 24 -0.35 4.92 -5.24
C GLY A 24 0.01 3.95 -6.36
N GLN A 25 -0.67 4.08 -7.50
CA GLN A 25 -0.40 3.25 -8.68
C GLN A 25 1.02 3.47 -9.23
N SER A 26 1.50 2.52 -10.02
CA SER A 26 2.72 2.70 -10.80
C SER A 26 2.54 3.89 -11.75
N GLY A 27 3.57 4.75 -11.85
CA GLY A 27 3.48 5.96 -12.66
C GLY A 27 2.84 7.18 -11.97
N ALA A 28 2.26 7.06 -10.77
CA ALA A 28 1.65 8.18 -10.04
C ALA A 28 2.63 9.28 -9.58
N GLY A 29 3.95 9.09 -9.79
CA GLY A 29 4.96 10.07 -9.42
C GLY A 29 5.60 9.87 -8.05
N LYS A 30 5.37 8.73 -7.37
CA LYS A 30 5.91 8.43 -6.04
C LYS A 30 7.43 8.52 -5.97
N THR A 31 8.12 7.77 -6.84
CA THR A 31 9.60 7.81 -6.96
C THR A 31 10.11 9.21 -7.33
N SER A 32 9.39 9.93 -8.20
CA SER A 32 9.74 11.30 -8.57
C SER A 32 9.67 12.24 -7.37
N LEU A 33 8.66 12.08 -6.51
CA LEU A 33 8.54 12.83 -5.27
C LEU A 33 9.69 12.53 -4.31
N LEU A 34 10.08 11.27 -4.12
CA LEU A 34 11.23 10.91 -3.28
C LEU A 34 12.53 11.48 -3.83
N LYS A 35 12.77 11.37 -5.15
CA LYS A 35 13.93 11.96 -5.80
C LYS A 35 13.97 13.48 -5.69
N ALA A 36 12.82 14.15 -5.76
CA ALA A 36 12.69 15.57 -5.52
C ALA A 36 13.02 15.96 -4.07
N LEU A 37 12.54 15.20 -3.09
CA LEU A 37 12.89 15.36 -1.67
C LEU A 37 14.39 15.13 -1.43
N ALA A 38 14.98 14.14 -2.09
CA ALA A 38 16.42 13.86 -2.03
C ALA A 38 17.28 14.90 -2.79
N GLY A 39 16.67 15.79 -3.58
CA GLY A 39 17.37 16.78 -4.40
C GLY A 39 17.90 16.24 -5.73
N LEU A 40 17.51 15.02 -6.10
CA LEU A 40 17.95 14.35 -7.34
C LEU A 40 17.09 14.74 -8.55
N LEU A 41 15.97 15.43 -8.34
CA LEU A 41 15.15 16.03 -9.38
C LEU A 41 14.85 17.48 -9.04
N PRO A 42 14.81 18.37 -10.05
CA PRO A 42 14.41 19.76 -9.87
C PRO A 42 12.95 19.82 -9.39
N ALA A 43 12.71 20.49 -8.29
CA ALA A 43 11.38 20.68 -7.73
C ALA A 43 11.37 21.90 -6.81
N GLU A 44 10.20 22.52 -6.71
CA GLU A 44 9.94 23.56 -5.72
C GLU A 44 9.25 22.93 -4.52
N GLY A 45 9.66 23.30 -3.30
CA GLY A 45 8.99 22.78 -2.12
C GLY A 45 9.75 22.90 -0.81
N THR A 46 9.10 22.46 0.26
CA THR A 46 9.58 22.41 1.63
C THR A 46 9.30 21.04 2.23
N PRO A 47 10.18 20.53 3.13
CA PRO A 47 11.48 21.03 3.56
C PRO A 47 12.57 20.87 2.48
N PHE A 48 13.75 21.44 2.69
CA PHE A 48 14.97 21.28 1.91
C PHE A 48 14.96 21.90 0.50
N GLY A 49 13.91 22.64 0.11
CA GLY A 49 13.90 23.36 -1.18
C GLY A 49 15.10 24.28 -1.35
N GLY A 50 15.67 24.32 -2.55
CA GLY A 50 16.88 25.10 -2.86
C GLY A 50 18.20 24.52 -2.35
N LEU A 51 18.20 23.49 -1.46
CA LEU A 51 19.41 22.82 -1.05
C LEU A 51 19.85 21.78 -2.07
N PRO A 52 21.15 21.71 -2.42
CA PRO A 52 21.68 20.66 -3.27
C PRO A 52 21.67 19.30 -2.53
N PRO A 53 21.69 18.15 -3.24
CA PRO A 53 21.50 16.81 -2.64
C PRO A 53 22.47 16.51 -1.48
N GLU A 54 23.74 16.92 -1.60
CA GLU A 54 24.76 16.65 -0.60
C GLU A 54 24.56 17.42 0.72
N ARG A 55 23.75 18.49 0.71
CA ARG A 55 23.41 19.30 1.90
C ARG A 55 22.08 18.93 2.51
N ARG A 56 21.28 18.07 1.86
CA ARG A 56 20.01 17.62 2.42
C ARG A 56 20.24 16.58 3.50
N PRO A 57 19.66 16.73 4.69
CA PRO A 57 19.79 15.77 5.78
C PRO A 57 18.85 14.58 5.57
N VAL A 58 18.89 13.94 4.40
CA VAL A 58 18.05 12.80 4.06
C VAL A 58 18.88 11.54 3.82
N GLY A 59 18.36 10.40 4.25
CA GLY A 59 18.79 9.08 3.84
C GLY A 59 17.88 8.59 2.73
N TYR A 60 18.43 8.14 1.60
CA TYR A 60 17.63 7.63 0.49
C TYR A 60 17.99 6.19 0.17
N LEU A 61 17.00 5.33 0.18
CA LEU A 61 17.08 3.93 -0.22
C LEU A 61 16.28 3.77 -1.53
N PRO A 62 16.95 3.65 -2.67
CA PRO A 62 16.30 3.44 -3.96
C PRO A 62 15.80 2.01 -4.12
N GLN A 63 14.90 1.78 -5.06
CA GLN A 63 14.26 0.49 -5.33
C GLN A 63 15.26 -0.63 -5.68
N ASP A 64 16.32 -0.31 -6.42
CA ASP A 64 17.40 -1.23 -6.82
C ASP A 64 18.49 -1.39 -5.75
N LEU A 65 18.29 -0.79 -4.55
CA LEU A 65 19.23 -0.72 -3.44
C LEU A 65 20.55 0.00 -3.75
N ALA A 66 20.93 0.13 -5.00
CA ALA A 66 22.15 0.77 -5.51
C ALA A 66 23.42 0.42 -4.68
N LEU A 67 23.59 -0.84 -4.28
CA LEU A 67 24.80 -1.31 -3.61
C LEU A 67 25.95 -1.44 -4.62
N PHE A 68 27.14 -1.07 -4.19
CA PHE A 68 28.35 -1.24 -4.99
C PHE A 68 28.78 -2.71 -4.98
N PRO A 69 28.71 -3.44 -6.10
CA PRO A 69 28.89 -4.88 -6.14
C PRO A 69 30.32 -5.32 -5.83
N HIS A 70 31.29 -4.45 -6.05
CA HIS A 70 32.72 -4.69 -5.79
C HIS A 70 33.14 -4.40 -4.35
N MET A 71 32.28 -3.73 -3.55
CA MET A 71 32.52 -3.39 -2.15
C MET A 71 31.86 -4.40 -1.22
N THR A 72 32.47 -4.67 -0.09
CA THR A 72 31.88 -5.44 1.00
C THR A 72 30.72 -4.69 1.66
N ALA A 73 29.95 -5.36 2.54
CA ALA A 73 28.84 -4.73 3.25
C ALA A 73 29.32 -3.53 4.09
N TRP A 74 30.41 -3.68 4.85
CA TRP A 74 30.93 -2.56 5.65
C TRP A 74 31.44 -1.41 4.78
N GLU A 75 32.10 -1.68 3.64
CA GLU A 75 32.56 -0.64 2.70
C GLU A 75 31.39 0.13 2.08
N ASN A 76 30.31 -0.57 1.70
CA ASN A 76 29.08 0.06 1.25
C ASN A 76 28.52 1.03 2.30
N VAL A 77 28.45 0.59 3.57
CA VAL A 77 27.94 1.42 4.67
C VAL A 77 28.90 2.58 4.99
N ALA A 78 30.20 2.33 4.91
CA ALA A 78 31.24 3.36 5.14
C ALA A 78 31.37 4.40 4.02
N PHE A 79 30.82 4.13 2.83
CA PHE A 79 31.00 4.99 1.65
C PHE A 79 30.64 6.46 1.89
N PRO A 80 29.49 6.81 2.52
CA PRO A 80 29.13 8.20 2.79
C PRO A 80 29.85 8.79 4.02
N LEU A 81 30.65 8.00 4.75
CA LEU A 81 31.31 8.42 5.98
C LEU A 81 32.71 8.99 5.70
N LYS A 82 33.07 10.03 6.45
CA LYS A 82 34.40 10.63 6.44
C LYS A 82 35.09 10.38 7.78
N GLY A 83 36.44 10.45 7.78
CA GLY A 83 37.25 10.31 8.98
C GLY A 83 37.89 8.93 9.13
N ARG A 84 38.80 8.81 10.12
CA ARG A 84 39.57 7.58 10.39
C ARG A 84 38.71 6.48 11.06
N ASP A 85 37.63 6.87 11.69
CA ASP A 85 36.68 6.00 12.43
C ASP A 85 35.57 5.41 11.53
N ARG A 86 35.57 5.70 10.22
CA ARG A 86 34.50 5.29 9.29
C ARG A 86 34.21 3.79 9.31
N LYS A 87 35.24 2.93 9.47
CA LYS A 87 35.07 1.46 9.56
C LYS A 87 34.33 1.07 10.83
N ALA A 88 34.76 1.58 11.98
CA ALA A 88 34.11 1.29 13.26
C ALA A 88 32.65 1.73 13.27
N ARG A 89 32.35 2.92 12.73
CA ARG A 89 30.97 3.43 12.59
C ARG A 89 30.13 2.58 11.65
N ALA A 90 30.70 2.10 10.55
CA ALA A 90 30.00 1.22 9.61
C ALA A 90 29.69 -0.14 10.24
N LEU A 91 30.63 -0.73 10.99
CA LEU A 91 30.44 -2.00 11.71
C LEU A 91 29.35 -1.85 12.78
N ALA A 92 29.34 -0.79 13.55
CA ALA A 92 28.29 -0.49 14.53
C ALA A 92 26.89 -0.35 13.86
N LEU A 93 26.81 0.24 12.66
CA LEU A 93 25.56 0.30 11.92
C LEU A 93 25.12 -1.08 11.40
N LEU A 94 26.07 -1.91 10.96
CA LEU A 94 25.78 -3.29 10.56
C LEU A 94 25.31 -4.14 11.74
N GLU A 95 25.87 -3.95 12.91
CA GLU A 95 25.42 -4.59 14.15
C GLU A 95 23.96 -4.21 14.48
N ARG A 96 23.62 -2.91 14.36
CA ARG A 96 22.24 -2.41 14.59
C ARG A 96 21.21 -3.04 13.66
N VAL A 97 21.58 -3.41 12.44
CA VAL A 97 20.71 -4.09 11.47
C VAL A 97 20.89 -5.64 11.49
N GLY A 98 21.64 -6.18 12.46
CA GLY A 98 21.85 -7.63 12.65
C GLY A 98 22.70 -8.26 11.54
N LEU A 99 23.71 -7.55 11.02
CA LEU A 99 24.56 -8.01 9.91
C LEU A 99 26.06 -7.92 10.20
N LEU A 100 26.47 -7.81 11.47
CA LEU A 100 27.89 -7.69 11.81
C LEU A 100 28.71 -8.88 11.28
N GLU A 101 28.20 -10.12 11.42
CA GLU A 101 28.87 -11.34 10.94
C GLU A 101 29.01 -11.38 9.41
N HIS A 102 28.20 -10.59 8.70
CA HIS A 102 28.21 -10.51 7.25
C HIS A 102 28.97 -9.26 6.73
N ALA A 103 29.65 -8.53 7.61
CA ALA A 103 30.29 -7.27 7.27
C ALA A 103 31.29 -7.36 6.10
N HIS A 104 31.97 -8.49 5.96
CA HIS A 104 32.98 -8.72 4.93
C HIS A 104 32.45 -9.36 3.63
N LYS A 105 31.16 -9.73 3.59
CA LYS A 105 30.51 -10.26 2.37
C LYS A 105 30.21 -9.15 1.36
N ARG A 106 30.31 -9.49 0.08
CA ARG A 106 29.87 -8.63 -1.03
C ARG A 106 28.38 -8.80 -1.28
N PRO A 107 27.70 -7.83 -1.94
CA PRO A 107 26.27 -7.91 -2.22
C PRO A 107 25.80 -9.21 -2.89
N GLY A 108 26.62 -9.78 -3.80
CA GLY A 108 26.29 -11.06 -4.46
C GLY A 108 26.26 -12.28 -3.52
N GLU A 109 26.85 -12.18 -2.33
CA GLU A 109 26.92 -13.25 -1.33
C GLU A 109 25.85 -13.11 -0.23
N LEU A 110 25.00 -12.07 -0.35
CA LEU A 110 23.95 -11.74 0.61
C LEU A 110 22.57 -12.11 0.06
N SER A 111 21.65 -12.53 0.95
CA SER A 111 20.24 -12.67 0.59
C SER A 111 19.60 -11.33 0.24
N GLY A 112 18.41 -11.32 -0.38
CA GLY A 112 17.67 -10.09 -0.69
C GLY A 112 17.43 -9.21 0.53
N GLY A 113 16.95 -9.79 1.62
CA GLY A 113 16.73 -9.07 2.88
C GLY A 113 18.02 -8.57 3.53
N GLN A 114 19.12 -9.32 3.41
CA GLN A 114 20.44 -8.89 3.91
C GLN A 114 20.95 -7.69 3.08
N ARG A 115 20.84 -7.72 1.75
CA ARG A 115 21.19 -6.59 0.89
C ARG A 115 20.40 -5.34 1.25
N GLN A 116 19.11 -5.50 1.49
CA GLN A 116 18.24 -4.39 1.89
C GLN A 116 18.68 -3.77 3.22
N ARG A 117 19.02 -4.58 4.22
CA ARG A 117 19.52 -4.10 5.51
C ARG A 117 20.87 -3.40 5.39
N VAL A 118 21.76 -3.85 4.50
CA VAL A 118 23.04 -3.13 4.19
C VAL A 118 22.73 -1.76 3.57
N ALA A 119 21.82 -1.69 2.59
CA ALA A 119 21.44 -0.44 1.95
C ALA A 119 20.78 0.55 2.93
N LEU A 120 19.96 0.02 3.85
CA LEU A 120 19.36 0.82 4.92
C LEU A 120 20.43 1.35 5.89
N ALA A 121 21.37 0.51 6.34
CA ALA A 121 22.48 0.94 7.18
C ALA A 121 23.33 2.06 6.50
N ARG A 122 23.53 1.95 5.18
CA ARG A 122 24.19 3.00 4.39
C ARG A 122 23.38 4.31 4.37
N ALA A 123 22.06 4.23 4.20
CA ALA A 123 21.19 5.40 4.23
C ALA A 123 21.20 6.11 5.60
N LEU A 124 21.32 5.33 6.69
CA LEU A 124 21.40 5.84 8.06
C LEU A 124 22.79 6.40 8.43
N ALA A 125 23.85 6.09 7.66
CA ALA A 125 25.23 6.37 8.03
C ALA A 125 25.53 7.87 8.27
N ARG A 126 24.85 8.77 7.55
CA ARG A 126 25.00 10.23 7.71
C ARG A 126 24.11 10.82 8.80
N LYS A 127 23.40 10.01 9.59
CA LYS A 127 22.43 10.46 10.62
C LYS A 127 21.40 11.43 10.01
N PRO A 128 20.58 10.96 9.06
CA PRO A 128 19.59 11.82 8.40
C PRO A 128 18.49 12.27 9.38
N GLU A 129 17.81 13.36 9.05
CA GLU A 129 16.60 13.83 9.73
C GLU A 129 15.32 13.23 9.12
N LEU A 130 15.43 12.70 7.89
CA LEU A 130 14.33 12.05 7.18
C LEU A 130 14.87 10.87 6.38
N LEU A 131 14.23 9.72 6.48
CA LEU A 131 14.52 8.53 5.68
C LEU A 131 13.50 8.41 4.54
N LEU A 132 13.99 8.18 3.33
CA LEU A 132 13.20 8.00 2.12
C LEU A 132 13.41 6.59 1.58
N LEU A 133 12.33 5.82 1.44
CA LEU A 133 12.35 4.42 0.98
C LEU A 133 11.51 4.27 -0.30
N ASP A 134 12.15 3.88 -1.37
CA ASP A 134 11.51 3.71 -2.68
C ASP A 134 11.23 2.23 -2.93
N GLU A 135 9.95 1.82 -2.87
CA GLU A 135 9.48 0.44 -3.07
C GLU A 135 10.34 -0.60 -2.30
N PRO A 136 10.46 -0.47 -0.97
CA PRO A 136 11.47 -1.19 -0.19
C PRO A 136 11.35 -2.71 -0.22
N THR A 137 10.29 -3.27 -0.79
CA THR A 137 10.03 -4.72 -0.83
C THR A 137 9.86 -5.29 -2.21
N SER A 138 10.03 -4.48 -3.25
CA SER A 138 9.79 -4.92 -4.64
C SER A 138 10.71 -6.05 -5.12
N ALA A 139 11.91 -6.19 -4.51
CA ALA A 139 12.91 -7.20 -4.84
C ALA A 139 12.86 -8.46 -3.94
N LEU A 140 11.87 -8.57 -3.05
CA LEU A 140 11.76 -9.68 -2.11
C LEU A 140 10.79 -10.75 -2.63
N ASP A 141 11.11 -12.00 -2.34
CA ASP A 141 10.18 -13.10 -2.58
C ASP A 141 8.97 -13.03 -1.62
N PRO A 142 7.78 -13.52 -2.03
CA PRO A 142 6.56 -13.41 -1.23
C PRO A 142 6.63 -14.08 0.16
N LEU A 143 7.48 -15.11 0.34
CA LEU A 143 7.55 -15.85 1.60
C LEU A 143 8.32 -15.06 2.67
N THR A 144 9.37 -14.35 2.26
CA THR A 144 10.20 -13.55 3.18
C THR A 144 9.71 -12.12 3.33
N LYS A 145 8.87 -11.65 2.41
CA LYS A 145 8.40 -10.26 2.35
C LYS A 145 7.76 -9.78 3.64
N HIS A 146 6.80 -10.53 4.21
CA HIS A 146 6.11 -10.15 5.45
C HIS A 146 7.07 -9.99 6.63
N GLN A 147 8.01 -10.92 6.78
CA GLN A 147 9.00 -10.86 7.85
C GLN A 147 9.92 -9.64 7.68
N VAL A 148 10.43 -9.42 6.48
CA VAL A 148 11.31 -8.28 6.18
C VAL A 148 10.58 -6.94 6.37
N LEU A 149 9.30 -6.85 5.99
CA LEU A 149 8.47 -5.68 6.23
C LEU A 149 8.31 -5.38 7.72
N ALA A 150 7.99 -6.40 8.52
CA ALA A 150 7.83 -6.25 9.96
C ALA A 150 9.15 -5.82 10.63
N GLU A 151 10.27 -6.45 10.25
CA GLU A 151 11.61 -6.10 10.73
C GLU A 151 12.00 -4.66 10.35
N LEU A 152 11.71 -4.25 9.11
CA LEU A 152 11.96 -2.90 8.63
C LEU A 152 11.16 -1.87 9.43
N ALA A 153 9.86 -2.09 9.61
CA ALA A 153 9.00 -1.21 10.39
C ALA A 153 9.45 -1.11 11.86
N ALA A 154 9.81 -2.25 12.48
CA ALA A 154 10.33 -2.29 13.84
C ALA A 154 11.66 -1.51 13.97
N LEU A 155 12.55 -1.66 13.00
CA LEU A 155 13.82 -0.93 12.98
C LEU A 155 13.60 0.58 12.84
N ILE A 156 12.74 1.01 11.92
CA ILE A 156 12.40 2.42 11.72
C ILE A 156 11.82 3.02 13.02
N ARG A 157 10.91 2.34 13.68
CA ARG A 157 10.33 2.80 14.95
C ARG A 157 11.38 2.88 16.06
N ARG A 158 12.27 1.89 16.16
CA ARG A 158 13.38 1.90 17.13
C ARG A 158 14.32 3.09 16.93
N GLU A 159 14.58 3.46 15.68
CA GLU A 159 15.41 4.62 15.36
C GLU A 159 14.72 5.95 15.67
N GLY A 160 13.39 5.98 15.81
CA GLY A 160 12.61 7.20 16.01
C GLY A 160 12.73 8.21 14.87
N LEU A 161 13.16 7.75 13.68
CA LEU A 161 13.45 8.61 12.55
C LEU A 161 12.21 8.77 11.67
N PRO A 162 11.74 9.99 11.40
CA PRO A 162 10.69 10.21 10.41
C PRO A 162 11.05 9.55 9.09
N THR A 163 10.15 8.72 8.58
CA THR A 163 10.39 7.92 7.39
C THR A 163 9.23 8.05 6.42
N LEU A 164 9.53 8.31 5.16
CA LEU A 164 8.57 8.27 4.06
C LEU A 164 8.93 7.11 3.14
N ALA A 165 8.10 6.07 3.15
CA ALA A 165 8.16 4.98 2.20
C ALA A 165 7.11 5.17 1.10
N VAL A 166 7.48 4.93 -0.16
CA VAL A 166 6.52 4.86 -1.25
C VAL A 166 6.31 3.41 -1.67
N SER A 167 5.08 3.04 -1.94
CA SER A 167 4.74 1.69 -2.37
C SER A 167 3.44 1.65 -3.16
N HIS A 168 3.24 0.58 -3.89
CA HIS A 168 1.95 0.19 -4.45
C HIS A 168 1.32 -0.98 -3.68
N ASP A 169 1.95 -1.40 -2.59
CA ASP A 169 1.59 -2.58 -1.80
C ASP A 169 0.75 -2.19 -0.57
N PRO A 170 -0.53 -2.63 -0.50
CA PRO A 170 -1.39 -2.39 0.65
C PRO A 170 -0.89 -3.00 1.97
N GLU A 171 -0.04 -4.05 1.91
CA GLU A 171 0.50 -4.68 3.12
C GLU A 171 1.45 -3.73 3.87
N LEU A 172 2.29 -3.01 3.14
CA LEU A 172 3.15 -1.99 3.74
C LEU A 172 2.31 -0.87 4.38
N ALA A 173 1.18 -0.52 3.76
CA ALA A 173 0.27 0.48 4.28
C ALA A 173 -0.29 0.11 5.67
N GLY A 174 -0.56 -1.18 5.91
CA GLY A 174 -1.03 -1.68 7.20
C GLY A 174 -0.01 -1.59 8.34
N LEU A 175 1.28 -1.46 8.02
CA LEU A 175 2.37 -1.32 9.00
C LEU A 175 2.75 0.13 9.29
N ALA A 176 2.18 1.09 8.57
CA ALA A 176 2.48 2.51 8.71
C ALA A 176 1.90 3.10 10.02
N ASP A 177 2.49 4.20 10.48
CA ASP A 177 1.91 5.05 11.52
C ASP A 177 1.00 6.12 10.89
N TRP A 178 1.24 6.43 9.60
CA TRP A 178 0.45 7.37 8.80
C TRP A 178 0.39 6.92 7.34
N LEU A 179 -0.80 6.91 6.75
CA LEU A 179 -1.01 6.52 5.37
C LEU A 179 -1.43 7.73 4.54
N VAL A 180 -0.82 7.85 3.36
CA VAL A 180 -1.12 8.88 2.37
C VAL A 180 -1.45 8.18 1.05
N VAL A 181 -2.55 8.53 0.41
CA VAL A 181 -2.98 7.96 -0.88
C VAL A 181 -2.79 8.99 -1.98
N LEU A 182 -2.00 8.63 -2.98
CA LEU A 182 -1.64 9.48 -4.13
C LEU A 182 -2.20 8.90 -5.43
N GLU A 183 -2.89 9.73 -6.20
CA GLU A 183 -3.30 9.41 -7.58
C GLU A 183 -3.27 10.66 -8.45
N GLY A 184 -2.91 10.48 -9.73
CA GLY A 184 -2.90 11.59 -10.69
C GLY A 184 -2.06 12.80 -10.26
N GLY A 185 -1.02 12.58 -9.46
CA GLY A 185 -0.17 13.65 -8.93
C GLY A 185 -0.78 14.46 -7.78
N ARG A 186 -1.91 14.01 -7.20
CA ARG A 186 -2.62 14.67 -6.08
C ARG A 186 -2.81 13.72 -4.91
N ILE A 187 -2.83 14.27 -3.70
CA ILE A 187 -3.19 13.50 -2.50
C ILE A 187 -4.71 13.40 -2.42
N LEU A 188 -5.22 12.17 -2.44
CA LEU A 188 -6.65 11.89 -2.31
C LEU A 188 -7.10 11.86 -0.84
N GLN A 189 -6.27 11.26 0.01
CA GLN A 189 -6.59 11.05 1.41
C GLN A 189 -5.32 10.84 2.23
N GLU A 190 -5.31 11.27 3.47
CA GLU A 190 -4.29 10.93 4.46
C GLU A 190 -4.91 10.73 5.84
N GLY A 191 -4.28 9.89 6.67
CA GLY A 191 -4.74 9.60 8.03
C GLY A 191 -4.06 8.38 8.65
N PRO A 192 -4.50 7.97 9.86
CA PRO A 192 -4.15 6.67 10.42
C PRO A 192 -4.53 5.54 9.45
N PRO A 193 -3.69 4.50 9.30
CA PRO A 193 -3.97 3.41 8.35
C PRO A 193 -5.33 2.76 8.56
N GLU A 194 -5.73 2.52 9.80
CA GLU A 194 -7.02 1.90 10.13
C GLU A 194 -8.21 2.70 9.57
N GLU A 195 -8.17 4.03 9.68
CA GLU A 195 -9.22 4.92 9.14
C GLU A 195 -9.21 4.96 7.62
N VAL A 196 -8.02 5.13 7.02
CA VAL A 196 -7.87 5.26 5.56
C VAL A 196 -8.21 3.95 4.86
N LEU A 197 -7.75 2.81 5.40
CA LEU A 197 -8.04 1.49 4.85
C LEU A 197 -9.51 1.11 5.00
N ALA A 198 -10.17 1.47 6.11
CA ALA A 198 -11.58 1.14 6.35
C ALA A 198 -12.54 2.04 5.56
N ALA A 199 -12.19 3.32 5.40
CA ALA A 199 -13.10 4.33 4.85
C ALA A 199 -12.45 5.17 3.72
N PRO A 200 -12.24 4.60 2.53
CA PRO A 200 -11.78 5.35 1.38
C PRO A 200 -12.80 6.44 1.01
N ARG A 201 -12.30 7.65 0.71
CA ARG A 201 -13.16 8.81 0.41
C ARG A 201 -13.59 8.90 -1.04
N THR A 202 -12.91 8.20 -1.94
CA THR A 202 -13.20 8.19 -3.38
C THR A 202 -13.12 6.77 -3.94
N ALA A 203 -13.80 6.51 -5.06
CA ALA A 203 -13.72 5.24 -5.75
C ALA A 203 -12.28 4.90 -6.19
N SER A 204 -11.52 5.91 -6.59
CA SER A 204 -10.11 5.78 -6.94
C SER A 204 -9.26 5.35 -5.75
N ALA A 205 -9.42 5.99 -4.57
CA ALA A 205 -8.77 5.56 -3.35
C ALA A 205 -9.16 4.13 -2.96
N ALA A 206 -10.44 3.77 -3.06
CA ALA A 206 -10.93 2.44 -2.76
C ALA A 206 -10.25 1.36 -3.61
N ARG A 207 -10.09 1.59 -4.92
CA ARG A 207 -9.36 0.67 -5.81
C ARG A 207 -7.92 0.45 -5.34
N LEU A 208 -7.21 1.53 -4.99
CA LEU A 208 -5.84 1.48 -4.46
C LEU A 208 -5.76 0.73 -3.13
N LEU A 209 -6.82 0.80 -2.33
CA LEU A 209 -6.92 0.19 -0.99
C LEU A 209 -7.54 -1.22 -1.02
N GLY A 210 -7.66 -1.85 -2.21
CA GLY A 210 -8.06 -3.24 -2.37
C GLY A 210 -9.56 -3.50 -2.36
N PHE A 211 -10.39 -2.51 -2.68
CA PHE A 211 -11.80 -2.73 -2.97
C PHE A 211 -11.94 -3.19 -4.43
N GLU A 212 -12.11 -4.48 -4.64
CA GLU A 212 -12.16 -5.07 -5.99
C GLU A 212 -13.58 -5.02 -6.58
N ASN A 213 -14.59 -5.03 -5.73
CA ASN A 213 -15.99 -4.90 -6.12
C ASN A 213 -16.44 -3.46 -5.87
N LEU A 214 -16.54 -2.66 -6.93
CA LEU A 214 -16.91 -1.26 -6.89
C LEU A 214 -17.96 -0.99 -7.97
N PHE A 215 -19.12 -0.50 -7.55
CA PHE A 215 -20.26 -0.27 -8.43
C PHE A 215 -20.73 1.18 -8.34
N PRO A 216 -20.99 1.85 -9.47
CA PRO A 216 -21.76 3.08 -9.47
C PRO A 216 -23.18 2.78 -9.00
N ALA A 217 -23.72 3.63 -8.14
CA ALA A 217 -25.02 3.43 -7.53
C ALA A 217 -25.77 4.75 -7.35
N ARG A 218 -27.07 4.65 -7.09
CA ARG A 218 -27.92 5.76 -6.65
C ARG A 218 -28.44 5.51 -5.25
N VAL A 219 -28.51 6.57 -4.47
CA VAL A 219 -29.10 6.51 -3.13
C VAL A 219 -30.61 6.36 -3.26
N VAL A 220 -31.15 5.32 -2.62
CA VAL A 220 -32.59 5.05 -2.51
C VAL A 220 -32.98 4.93 -1.04
N GLU A 221 -34.27 4.82 -0.75
CA GLU A 221 -34.74 4.63 0.62
C GLU A 221 -34.16 3.36 1.24
N GLY A 222 -33.49 3.48 2.38
CA GLY A 222 -32.89 2.35 3.12
C GLY A 222 -31.61 1.76 2.50
N GLY A 223 -30.99 2.41 1.50
CA GLY A 223 -29.78 1.89 0.88
C GLY A 223 -29.43 2.54 -0.45
N VAL A 224 -28.88 1.71 -1.36
CA VAL A 224 -28.50 2.17 -2.71
C VAL A 224 -28.99 1.15 -3.76
N GLU A 225 -29.13 1.61 -4.99
CA GLU A 225 -29.38 0.81 -6.18
C GLU A 225 -28.16 0.83 -7.09
N ALA A 226 -27.56 -0.34 -7.32
CA ALA A 226 -26.41 -0.56 -8.21
C ALA A 226 -26.79 -1.59 -9.28
N GLU A 227 -26.65 -1.24 -10.57
CA GLU A 227 -26.96 -2.15 -11.70
C GLU A 227 -28.37 -2.79 -11.62
N GLY A 228 -29.36 -2.06 -11.07
CA GLY A 228 -30.73 -2.57 -10.86
C GLY A 228 -30.89 -3.42 -9.59
N VAL A 229 -29.86 -3.60 -8.78
CA VAL A 229 -29.87 -4.35 -7.51
C VAL A 229 -29.97 -3.38 -6.34
N ARG A 230 -30.99 -3.57 -5.50
CA ARG A 230 -31.13 -2.80 -4.26
C ARG A 230 -30.28 -3.44 -3.16
N LEU A 231 -29.36 -2.65 -2.62
CA LEU A 231 -28.50 -3.04 -1.49
C LEU A 231 -28.91 -2.22 -0.26
N HIS A 232 -29.26 -2.92 0.81
CA HIS A 232 -29.62 -2.34 2.10
C HIS A 232 -28.37 -2.06 2.92
N LEU A 233 -28.17 -0.82 3.33
CA LEU A 233 -27.08 -0.41 4.21
C LEU A 233 -27.40 0.94 4.86
N PRO A 234 -26.78 1.26 6.02
CA PRO A 234 -26.90 2.56 6.65
C PRO A 234 -26.36 3.65 5.73
N LEU A 235 -27.14 4.68 5.52
CA LEU A 235 -26.74 5.82 4.69
C LEU A 235 -26.03 6.87 5.56
N PRO A 236 -24.84 7.35 5.17
CA PRO A 236 -24.19 8.45 5.87
C PRO A 236 -24.95 9.76 5.64
N PRO A 237 -24.80 10.76 6.53
CA PRO A 237 -25.57 12.03 6.46
C PRO A 237 -25.38 12.84 5.16
N TRP A 238 -24.27 12.62 4.46
CA TRP A 238 -24.00 13.29 3.19
C TRP A 238 -24.70 12.61 1.98
N ALA A 239 -25.15 11.35 2.11
CA ALA A 239 -25.82 10.62 1.03
C ALA A 239 -27.28 11.07 0.89
N ARG A 240 -27.56 11.92 -0.09
CA ARG A 240 -28.91 12.44 -0.35
C ARG A 240 -29.70 11.50 -1.26
N PRO A 241 -31.00 11.33 -1.05
CA PRO A 241 -31.86 10.55 -1.94
C PRO A 241 -31.69 10.96 -3.42
N GLY A 242 -31.58 9.98 -4.31
CA GLY A 242 -31.31 10.18 -5.74
C GLY A 242 -29.87 10.55 -6.09
N GLY A 243 -29.02 10.82 -5.10
CA GLY A 243 -27.61 11.16 -5.30
C GLY A 243 -26.81 10.02 -5.91
N ARG A 244 -25.84 10.36 -6.77
CA ARG A 244 -24.88 9.40 -7.34
C ARG A 244 -23.80 9.09 -6.29
N VAL A 245 -23.51 7.81 -6.11
CA VAL A 245 -22.49 7.31 -5.18
C VAL A 245 -21.77 6.12 -5.81
N TYR A 246 -20.67 5.71 -5.21
CA TYR A 246 -20.11 4.37 -5.40
C TYR A 246 -20.36 3.53 -4.16
N VAL A 247 -20.70 2.26 -4.35
CA VAL A 247 -20.72 1.25 -3.29
C VAL A 247 -19.62 0.23 -3.54
N GLY A 248 -18.84 -0.06 -2.51
CA GLY A 248 -17.70 -0.96 -2.59
C GLY A 248 -17.73 -2.05 -1.53
N VAL A 249 -17.18 -3.22 -1.89
CA VAL A 249 -16.92 -4.32 -0.95
C VAL A 249 -15.66 -5.06 -1.37
N ARG A 250 -14.83 -5.46 -0.39
CA ARG A 250 -13.65 -6.27 -0.67
C ARG A 250 -14.02 -7.69 -1.05
N ALA A 251 -13.21 -8.32 -1.90
CA ALA A 251 -13.42 -9.72 -2.31
C ALA A 251 -13.46 -10.70 -1.13
N ALA A 252 -12.67 -10.43 -0.08
CA ALA A 252 -12.62 -11.25 1.14
C ALA A 252 -13.85 -11.07 2.06
N GLU A 253 -14.64 -10.03 1.86
CA GLU A 253 -15.83 -9.71 2.67
C GLU A 253 -17.13 -10.20 2.04
N VAL A 254 -17.05 -10.72 0.81
CA VAL A 254 -18.21 -11.40 0.16
C VAL A 254 -18.34 -12.80 0.73
N ILE A 255 -19.49 -13.09 1.32
CA ILE A 255 -19.74 -14.35 2.04
C ILE A 255 -20.55 -15.29 1.18
N VAL A 256 -20.07 -16.51 0.96
CA VAL A 256 -20.85 -17.59 0.34
C VAL A 256 -21.79 -18.19 1.39
N VAL A 257 -23.08 -18.23 1.06
CA VAL A 257 -24.13 -18.80 1.93
C VAL A 257 -24.00 -20.31 1.97
N ARG A 258 -24.16 -20.87 3.15
CA ARG A 258 -24.21 -22.32 3.36
C ARG A 258 -25.64 -22.84 3.10
N GLU A 259 -25.73 -23.98 2.46
CA GLU A 259 -27.04 -24.61 2.17
C GLU A 259 -27.81 -25.06 3.45
N ASP A 260 -27.03 -25.36 4.53
CA ASP A 260 -27.57 -25.80 5.81
C ASP A 260 -28.05 -24.66 6.76
N ARG A 261 -27.95 -23.40 6.29
CA ARG A 261 -28.38 -22.23 7.07
C ARG A 261 -29.24 -21.29 6.23
N PRO A 262 -30.32 -20.75 6.81
CA PRO A 262 -31.08 -19.72 6.13
C PRO A 262 -30.13 -18.51 5.84
N PRO A 263 -30.20 -17.93 4.64
CA PRO A 263 -29.49 -16.72 4.36
C PRO A 263 -30.01 -15.57 5.26
N PRO A 264 -29.16 -14.55 5.55
CA PRO A 264 -29.66 -13.34 6.18
C PRO A 264 -30.72 -12.68 5.28
N PRO A 265 -31.64 -11.89 5.86
CA PRO A 265 -32.80 -11.38 5.10
C PRO A 265 -32.42 -10.35 4.03
N GLU A 266 -31.19 -9.82 4.04
CA GLU A 266 -30.78 -8.69 3.22
C GLU A 266 -29.54 -8.98 2.40
N ASN A 267 -29.48 -8.37 1.20
CA ASN A 267 -28.33 -8.37 0.29
C ASN A 267 -27.85 -9.77 -0.12
N VAL A 268 -28.79 -10.69 -0.34
CA VAL A 268 -28.50 -12.02 -0.86
C VAL A 268 -28.60 -11.98 -2.37
N LEU A 269 -27.54 -12.39 -3.04
CA LEU A 269 -27.48 -12.49 -4.50
C LEU A 269 -27.29 -13.96 -4.89
N GLU A 270 -28.06 -14.43 -5.87
CA GLU A 270 -27.93 -15.77 -6.43
C GLU A 270 -27.34 -15.69 -7.83
N GLY A 271 -26.39 -16.56 -8.13
CA GLY A 271 -25.71 -16.57 -9.43
C GLY A 271 -24.79 -17.76 -9.60
N LEU A 272 -23.98 -17.70 -10.64
CA LEU A 272 -23.05 -18.74 -11.05
C LEU A 272 -21.65 -18.44 -10.56
N LEU A 273 -20.95 -19.42 -10.00
CA LEU A 273 -19.50 -19.35 -9.81
C LEU A 273 -18.82 -19.66 -11.15
N GLU A 274 -18.46 -18.60 -11.90
CA GLU A 274 -17.94 -18.73 -13.27
C GLU A 274 -16.54 -19.33 -13.28
N SER A 275 -15.70 -18.90 -12.34
CA SER A 275 -14.33 -19.39 -12.22
C SER A 275 -13.90 -19.49 -10.76
N LEU A 276 -12.95 -20.37 -10.48
CA LEU A 276 -12.35 -20.54 -9.17
C LEU A 276 -10.94 -21.09 -9.35
N TYR A 277 -9.93 -20.36 -8.87
CA TYR A 277 -8.53 -20.76 -8.98
C TYR A 277 -7.75 -20.46 -7.69
N PRO A 278 -6.72 -21.25 -7.36
CA PRO A 278 -5.94 -21.04 -6.15
C PRO A 278 -5.12 -19.75 -6.24
N GLN A 279 -5.13 -18.98 -5.15
CA GLN A 279 -4.30 -17.80 -4.95
C GLN A 279 -3.66 -17.85 -3.56
N GLY A 280 -2.44 -18.33 -3.47
CA GLY A 280 -1.77 -18.55 -2.19
C GLY A 280 -2.53 -19.52 -1.28
N LEU A 281 -2.93 -19.06 -0.08
CA LEU A 281 -3.71 -19.85 0.90
C LEU A 281 -5.23 -19.69 0.73
N ALA A 282 -5.68 -19.04 -0.32
CA ALA A 282 -7.08 -18.80 -0.62
C ALA A 282 -7.43 -19.28 -2.04
N TYR A 283 -8.70 -19.16 -2.40
CA TYR A 283 -9.20 -19.30 -3.77
C TYR A 283 -9.78 -17.96 -4.20
N ARG A 284 -9.42 -17.53 -5.39
CA ARG A 284 -10.05 -16.40 -6.06
C ARG A 284 -11.12 -16.91 -7.00
N GLY A 285 -12.34 -16.40 -6.85
CA GLY A 285 -13.48 -16.76 -7.66
C GLY A 285 -14.11 -15.56 -8.35
N ARG A 286 -14.76 -15.80 -9.48
CA ARG A 286 -15.63 -14.84 -10.15
C ARG A 286 -17.06 -15.33 -10.06
N PHE A 287 -17.91 -14.54 -9.45
CA PHE A 287 -19.34 -14.77 -9.34
C PHE A 287 -20.07 -13.93 -10.38
N GLN A 288 -20.95 -14.56 -11.13
CA GLN A 288 -21.83 -13.95 -12.11
C GLN A 288 -23.28 -14.06 -11.66
N GLY A 289 -23.84 -12.94 -11.27
CA GLY A 289 -25.23 -12.80 -10.80
C GLY A 289 -25.76 -11.42 -11.17
N PRO A 290 -26.73 -10.91 -10.42
CA PRO A 290 -27.25 -9.57 -10.62
C PRO A 290 -26.16 -8.47 -10.50
N LEU A 291 -25.14 -8.71 -9.68
CA LEU A 291 -23.88 -7.99 -9.68
C LEU A 291 -22.73 -8.98 -9.95
N ALA A 292 -21.78 -8.61 -10.78
CA ALA A 292 -20.57 -9.39 -11.01
C ALA A 292 -19.59 -9.15 -9.85
N LEU A 293 -19.21 -10.20 -9.12
CA LEU A 293 -18.37 -10.09 -7.93
C LEU A 293 -17.09 -10.91 -8.03
N ILE A 294 -16.01 -10.35 -7.52
CA ILE A 294 -14.79 -11.07 -7.19
C ILE A 294 -14.92 -11.59 -5.76
N LEU A 295 -14.56 -12.85 -5.55
CA LEU A 295 -14.56 -13.52 -4.26
C LEU A 295 -13.13 -13.89 -3.88
N LEU A 296 -12.78 -13.76 -2.61
CA LEU A 296 -11.56 -14.33 -2.05
C LEU A 296 -11.94 -15.25 -0.89
N LEU A 297 -11.85 -16.56 -1.13
CA LEU A 297 -12.38 -17.57 -0.24
C LEU A 297 -11.25 -18.35 0.42
N PRO A 298 -11.23 -18.49 1.76
CA PRO A 298 -10.30 -19.39 2.43
C PRO A 298 -10.42 -20.83 1.93
N ARG A 299 -9.32 -21.60 1.89
CA ARG A 299 -9.31 -22.99 1.40
C ARG A 299 -10.35 -23.88 2.09
N HIS A 300 -10.51 -23.73 3.40
CA HIS A 300 -11.48 -24.51 4.15
C HIS A 300 -12.94 -24.22 3.77
N VAL A 301 -13.24 -23.00 3.32
CA VAL A 301 -14.57 -22.62 2.83
C VAL A 301 -14.84 -23.29 1.48
N GLN A 302 -13.87 -23.26 0.56
CA GLN A 302 -13.97 -23.93 -0.73
C GLN A 302 -14.20 -25.44 -0.56
N ALA A 303 -13.36 -26.09 0.28
CA ALA A 303 -13.44 -27.53 0.53
C ALA A 303 -14.78 -27.91 1.19
N ARG A 304 -15.20 -27.19 2.23
CA ARG A 304 -16.43 -27.47 3.00
C ARG A 304 -17.69 -27.30 2.17
N LEU A 305 -17.73 -26.31 1.29
CA LEU A 305 -18.89 -26.02 0.44
C LEU A 305 -18.78 -26.69 -0.93
N HIS A 306 -17.73 -27.48 -1.18
CA HIS A 306 -17.49 -28.16 -2.47
C HIS A 306 -17.64 -27.21 -3.65
N LEU A 307 -17.07 -25.99 -3.54
CA LEU A 307 -17.19 -24.96 -4.57
C LEU A 307 -16.37 -25.34 -5.80
N ALA A 308 -17.00 -25.28 -6.96
CA ALA A 308 -16.41 -25.54 -8.25
C ALA A 308 -16.99 -24.60 -9.32
N PRO A 309 -16.24 -24.29 -10.39
CA PRO A 309 -16.77 -23.55 -11.52
C PRO A 309 -18.05 -24.22 -12.09
N GLY A 310 -19.02 -23.43 -12.51
CA GLY A 310 -20.31 -23.88 -13.02
C GLY A 310 -21.39 -24.13 -11.95
N ARG A 311 -21.03 -24.05 -10.67
CA ARG A 311 -22.00 -24.22 -9.58
C ARG A 311 -22.81 -22.94 -9.34
N ARG A 312 -24.13 -23.06 -9.15
CA ARG A 312 -24.97 -21.97 -8.61
C ARG A 312 -24.71 -21.81 -7.12
N ILE A 313 -24.48 -20.60 -6.69
CA ILE A 313 -24.23 -20.23 -5.28
C ILE A 313 -25.04 -19.00 -4.90
N LYS A 314 -25.25 -18.85 -3.61
CA LYS A 314 -25.75 -17.61 -3.03
C LYS A 314 -24.62 -16.91 -2.29
N VAL A 315 -24.52 -15.62 -2.48
CA VAL A 315 -23.55 -14.77 -1.77
C VAL A 315 -24.29 -13.68 -1.00
N VAL A 316 -23.67 -13.22 0.07
CA VAL A 316 -24.21 -12.16 0.94
C VAL A 316 -23.23 -11.02 1.01
N LEU A 317 -23.73 -9.82 0.80
CA LEU A 317 -23.04 -8.56 1.03
C LEU A 317 -23.55 -7.95 2.34
N LYS A 318 -22.86 -8.23 3.47
CA LYS A 318 -23.30 -7.70 4.77
C LYS A 318 -23.25 -6.18 4.76
N PRO A 319 -24.28 -5.46 5.26
CA PRO A 319 -24.33 -4.00 5.29
C PRO A 319 -23.08 -3.34 5.90
N ARG A 320 -22.51 -3.94 6.95
CA ARG A 320 -21.31 -3.43 7.64
C ARG A 320 -20.01 -3.48 6.80
N TYR A 321 -19.99 -4.27 5.72
CA TYR A 321 -18.85 -4.40 4.81
C TYR A 321 -19.04 -3.59 3.52
N LEU A 322 -20.23 -3.07 3.31
CA LEU A 322 -20.52 -2.17 2.20
C LEU A 322 -20.06 -0.77 2.57
N HIS A 323 -19.22 -0.21 1.73
CA HIS A 323 -18.71 1.15 1.93
C HIS A 323 -19.22 2.08 0.83
N LEU A 324 -19.77 3.25 1.25
CA LEU A 324 -20.24 4.28 0.34
C LEU A 324 -19.21 5.38 0.16
N MET A 325 -19.04 5.80 -1.09
CA MET A 325 -18.21 6.93 -1.47
C MET A 325 -19.02 7.90 -2.32
N PRO A 326 -18.79 9.20 -2.21
CA PRO A 326 -19.40 10.18 -3.13
C PRO A 326 -19.14 9.79 -4.58
N GLY A 327 -20.16 9.95 -5.44
CA GLY A 327 -19.96 9.92 -6.89
C GLY A 327 -18.96 11.00 -7.25
N GLU A 328 -18.05 10.72 -8.19
CA GLU A 328 -17.18 11.75 -8.73
C GLU A 328 -18.09 12.82 -9.32
N ALA A 329 -17.91 14.08 -8.90
CA ALA A 329 -18.50 15.20 -9.62
C ALA A 329 -17.98 15.09 -11.05
N GLU A 330 -18.86 15.16 -12.04
CA GLU A 330 -18.46 15.33 -13.43
C GLU A 330 -17.54 16.55 -13.45
N GLU A 331 -16.22 16.32 -13.52
CA GLU A 331 -15.30 17.38 -13.92
C GLU A 331 -15.75 17.75 -15.34
N GLY A 332 -16.39 18.90 -15.44
CA GLY A 332 -16.91 19.41 -16.69
C GLY A 332 -15.86 19.39 -17.78
N LEU A 333 -16.28 18.86 -18.92
CA LEU A 333 -15.62 18.95 -20.22
C LEU A 333 -15.19 20.38 -20.53
#